data_a5490a1cc106b6da1fbcd0c70d492753
#
_entry.id   a5490a1cc106b6da1fbcd0c70d492753
#
_cell.length_a   1.000
_cell.length_b   1.000
_cell.length_c   1.000
_cell.angle_alpha   90.00
_cell.angle_beta   90.00
_cell.angle_gamma   90.00
#
_symmetry.space_group_name_H-M   'P 1'
#
loop_
_entity.id
_entity.type
_entity.pdbx_description
1 polymer ?
#
loop_
_entity_poly.entity_id
_entity_poly.type
_entity_poly.pdbx_seq_one_letter_code
_entity_poly.pdbx_strand_id
1 'polypeptide(L)'
;MFWKNGDKLRKKDLTERGFYGMNLSGTRTEQNLLAAFAGESMAANKYDFYSSQAKKEGYEQIGAIFKETADNERQHAKQIFRFLNGIGTTEANLTAGVAGEQEEWTSIYQDMSTIAKDEGYPEIAMFFQNLASVEKEHEARYAMLLERIKNDQVFKDNAKTVWVCRNCGHVHVGEVPPEACPVCKHPKAYFERKATNY
;
A
#
# COMPACT_ATOMS: atom_id res chain seq x y z
N MET A 1 -12.60 46.58 -23.53
CA MET A 1 -14.03 46.38 -23.17
C MET A 1 -14.39 44.93 -23.42
N PHE A 2 -14.76 44.20 -22.36
CA PHE A 2 -15.29 42.82 -22.31
C PHE A 2 -14.35 41.66 -22.62
N TRP A 3 -13.65 41.17 -21.61
CA TRP A 3 -13.41 39.76 -21.38
C TRP A 3 -14.27 39.33 -20.21
N LYS A 4 -15.38 38.64 -20.47
CA LYS A 4 -16.22 37.98 -19.48
C LYS A 4 -15.87 36.49 -19.45
N ASN A 5 -15.55 36.04 -18.24
CA ASN A 5 -15.77 34.70 -17.68
C ASN A 5 -15.76 33.51 -18.67
N GLY A 6 -14.59 32.96 -18.91
CA GLY A 6 -14.45 31.61 -19.46
C GLY A 6 -14.04 30.68 -18.34
N ASP A 7 -14.86 29.68 -18.11
CA ASP A 7 -14.73 28.63 -17.14
C ASP A 7 -13.30 28.11 -17.00
N LYS A 8 -12.71 28.32 -15.82
CA LYS A 8 -11.61 27.52 -15.34
C LYS A 8 -12.14 26.10 -15.02
N LEU A 9 -12.47 25.35 -16.05
CA LEU A 9 -12.55 23.89 -15.93
C LEU A 9 -11.19 23.42 -15.44
N ARG A 10 -11.18 22.93 -14.22
CA ARG A 10 -9.99 22.53 -13.48
C ARG A 10 -9.21 21.52 -14.34
N LYS A 11 -7.99 21.85 -14.71
CA LYS A 11 -7.00 20.95 -15.35
C LYS A 11 -6.82 19.62 -14.59
N LYS A 12 -7.35 19.51 -13.38
CA LYS A 12 -7.34 18.32 -12.53
C LYS A 12 -8.31 17.22 -13.02
N ASP A 13 -9.37 17.59 -13.76
CA ASP A 13 -10.41 16.66 -14.20
C ASP A 13 -10.06 15.92 -15.51
N LEU A 14 -9.14 16.43 -16.30
CA LEU A 14 -8.78 15.86 -17.61
C LEU A 14 -7.68 14.80 -17.53
N THR A 15 -6.84 14.85 -16.49
CA THR A 15 -5.77 13.86 -16.27
C THR A 15 -6.26 12.60 -15.54
N GLU A 16 -7.34 12.69 -14.77
CA GLU A 16 -7.89 11.55 -14.04
C GLU A 16 -8.94 10.77 -14.84
N ARG A 17 -9.64 11.39 -15.80
CA ARG A 17 -10.67 10.73 -16.63
C ARG A 17 -10.13 10.08 -17.91
N GLY A 18 -8.93 10.42 -18.35
CA GLY A 18 -8.38 9.98 -19.64
C GLY A 18 -7.85 8.54 -19.68
N PHE A 19 -7.57 7.94 -18.53
CA PHE A 19 -6.96 6.61 -18.45
C PHE A 19 -7.82 5.56 -17.75
N TYR A 20 -8.83 5.95 -16.98
CA TYR A 20 -9.75 5.03 -16.31
C TYR A 20 -10.86 4.64 -17.28
N GLY A 21 -10.81 3.42 -17.80
CA GLY A 21 -11.87 2.86 -18.64
C GLY A 21 -11.41 2.11 -19.88
N MET A 22 -10.10 1.95 -20.10
CA MET A 22 -9.62 1.05 -21.15
C MET A 22 -9.86 -0.39 -20.73
N ASN A 23 -10.62 -1.13 -21.55
CA ASN A 23 -10.73 -2.57 -21.35
C ASN A 23 -9.48 -3.25 -21.96
N LEU A 24 -8.51 -3.57 -21.12
CA LEU A 24 -7.28 -4.25 -21.50
C LEU A 24 -7.36 -5.76 -21.37
N SER A 25 -8.48 -6.27 -20.83
CA SER A 25 -8.62 -7.68 -20.45
C SER A 25 -8.33 -8.62 -21.63
N GLY A 26 -7.41 -9.56 -21.41
CA GLY A 26 -7.00 -10.57 -22.39
C GLY A 26 -6.10 -10.05 -23.52
N THR A 27 -5.68 -8.78 -23.49
CA THR A 27 -4.81 -8.22 -24.53
C THR A 27 -3.33 -8.48 -24.26
N ARG A 28 -2.50 -8.45 -25.32
CA ARG A 28 -1.04 -8.46 -25.19
C ARG A 28 -0.54 -7.21 -24.44
N THR A 29 -1.24 -6.08 -24.54
CA THR A 29 -0.91 -4.85 -23.81
C THR A 29 -1.06 -5.05 -22.31
N GLU A 30 -2.13 -5.72 -21.84
CA GLU A 30 -2.28 -6.09 -20.42
C GLU A 30 -1.11 -6.96 -19.94
N GLN A 31 -0.75 -8.00 -20.71
CA GLN A 31 0.37 -8.87 -20.38
C GLN A 31 1.70 -8.09 -20.30
N ASN A 32 1.93 -7.17 -21.24
CA ASN A 32 3.11 -6.31 -21.22
C ASN A 32 3.12 -5.37 -20.01
N LEU A 33 1.99 -4.80 -19.62
CA LEU A 33 1.87 -3.96 -18.43
C LEU A 33 2.11 -4.76 -17.15
N LEU A 34 1.60 -5.97 -17.04
CA LEU A 34 1.86 -6.86 -15.89
C LEU A 34 3.35 -7.20 -15.79
N ALA A 35 3.99 -7.57 -16.90
CA ALA A 35 5.42 -7.83 -16.94
C ALA A 35 6.25 -6.59 -16.59
N ALA A 36 5.87 -5.42 -17.11
CA ALA A 36 6.54 -4.16 -16.79
C ALA A 36 6.35 -3.79 -15.31
N PHE A 37 5.15 -3.93 -14.75
CA PHE A 37 4.88 -3.71 -13.33
C PHE A 37 5.77 -4.57 -12.42
N ALA A 38 5.89 -5.86 -12.75
CA ALA A 38 6.77 -6.77 -12.02
C ALA A 38 8.25 -6.36 -12.14
N GLY A 39 8.70 -5.97 -13.35
CA GLY A 39 10.06 -5.51 -13.62
C GLY A 39 10.43 -4.26 -12.83
N GLU A 40 9.61 -3.21 -12.90
CA GLU A 40 9.84 -1.94 -12.20
C GLU A 40 9.75 -2.09 -10.67
N SER A 41 8.82 -2.91 -10.18
CA SER A 41 8.70 -3.21 -8.74
C SER A 41 9.93 -3.93 -8.22
N MET A 42 10.46 -4.89 -8.99
CA MET A 42 11.68 -5.61 -8.66
C MET A 42 12.91 -4.69 -8.72
N ALA A 43 13.01 -3.82 -9.74
CA ALA A 43 14.09 -2.86 -9.89
C ALA A 43 14.13 -1.88 -8.70
N ALA A 44 12.97 -1.33 -8.32
CA ALA A 44 12.85 -0.43 -7.17
C ALA A 44 13.40 -1.08 -5.88
N ASN A 45 13.02 -2.32 -5.59
CA ASN A 45 13.53 -3.03 -4.40
C ASN A 45 15.02 -3.35 -4.49
N LYS A 46 15.50 -3.84 -5.64
CA LYS A 46 16.94 -4.12 -5.84
C LYS A 46 17.80 -2.87 -5.62
N TYR A 47 17.39 -1.73 -6.17
CA TYR A 47 18.15 -0.48 -6.04
C TYR A 47 18.11 0.06 -4.61
N ASP A 48 17.04 -0.11 -3.84
CA ASP A 48 17.02 0.17 -2.40
C ASP A 48 18.04 -0.69 -1.65
N PHE A 49 18.16 -1.98 -1.98
CA PHE A 49 19.15 -2.87 -1.37
C PHE A 49 20.59 -2.48 -1.77
N TYR A 50 20.82 -2.13 -3.05
CA TYR A 50 22.13 -1.67 -3.53
C TYR A 50 22.52 -0.32 -2.91
N SER A 51 21.55 0.59 -2.71
CA SER A 51 21.77 1.85 -1.97
C SER A 51 22.27 1.58 -0.56
N SER A 52 21.60 0.67 0.14
CA SER A 52 22.00 0.27 1.50
C SER A 52 23.41 -0.32 1.54
N GLN A 53 23.77 -1.17 0.58
CA GLN A 53 25.09 -1.78 0.49
C GLN A 53 26.19 -0.74 0.18
N ALA A 54 25.94 0.13 -0.80
CA ALA A 54 26.89 1.19 -1.17
C ALA A 54 27.23 2.10 0.02
N LYS A 55 26.23 2.47 0.83
CA LYS A 55 26.43 3.25 2.04
C LYS A 55 27.25 2.52 3.10
N LYS A 56 27.02 1.20 3.29
CA LYS A 56 27.84 0.37 4.20
C LYS A 56 29.30 0.32 3.77
N GLU A 57 29.57 0.40 2.48
CA GLU A 57 30.92 0.43 1.90
C GLU A 57 31.55 1.83 1.88
N GLY A 58 30.82 2.88 2.33
CA GLY A 58 31.28 4.26 2.37
C GLY A 58 31.07 5.05 1.08
N TYR A 59 30.32 4.53 0.13
CA TYR A 59 30.01 5.18 -1.16
C TYR A 59 28.70 5.96 -1.09
N GLU A 60 28.63 7.03 -0.30
CA GLU A 60 27.42 7.80 -0.06
C GLU A 60 26.76 8.33 -1.34
N GLN A 61 27.55 8.85 -2.29
CA GLN A 61 27.03 9.37 -3.55
C GLN A 61 26.40 8.25 -4.39
N ILE A 62 27.05 7.09 -4.49
CA ILE A 62 26.53 5.94 -5.24
C ILE A 62 25.25 5.44 -4.57
N GLY A 63 25.24 5.37 -3.23
CA GLY A 63 24.05 5.03 -2.47
C GLY A 63 22.88 5.98 -2.71
N ALA A 64 23.16 7.29 -2.78
CA ALA A 64 22.12 8.30 -3.08
C ALA A 64 21.55 8.14 -4.51
N ILE A 65 22.40 7.87 -5.50
CA ILE A 65 21.99 7.64 -6.89
C ILE A 65 21.11 6.40 -6.99
N PHE A 66 21.48 5.28 -6.36
CA PHE A 66 20.63 4.08 -6.31
C PHE A 66 19.28 4.37 -5.66
N LYS A 67 19.26 5.14 -4.58
CA LYS A 67 18.01 5.51 -3.90
C LYS A 67 17.09 6.35 -4.77
N GLU A 68 17.63 7.36 -5.46
CA GLU A 68 16.90 8.19 -6.40
C GLU A 68 16.28 7.34 -7.52
N THR A 69 17.09 6.45 -8.12
CA THR A 69 16.62 5.54 -9.17
C THR A 69 15.51 4.62 -8.64
N ALA A 70 15.68 4.04 -7.44
CA ALA A 70 14.63 3.22 -6.81
C ALA A 70 13.29 3.97 -6.65
N ASP A 71 13.35 5.25 -6.29
CA ASP A 71 12.15 6.09 -6.16
C ASP A 71 11.52 6.39 -7.53
N ASN A 72 12.31 6.54 -8.58
CA ASN A 72 11.83 6.71 -9.96
C ASN A 72 11.10 5.43 -10.44
N GLU A 73 11.72 4.24 -10.27
CA GLU A 73 11.12 2.97 -10.69
C GLU A 73 9.81 2.69 -9.91
N ARG A 74 9.73 3.10 -8.66
CA ARG A 74 8.49 3.02 -7.88
C ARG A 74 7.37 3.89 -8.46
N GLN A 75 7.70 5.06 -9.05
CA GLN A 75 6.71 5.89 -9.75
C GLN A 75 6.31 5.28 -11.09
N HIS A 76 7.23 4.66 -11.83
CA HIS A 76 6.92 3.91 -13.05
C HIS A 76 5.96 2.76 -12.75
N ALA A 77 6.28 1.91 -11.77
CA ALA A 77 5.41 0.82 -11.33
C ALA A 77 4.01 1.33 -10.93
N LYS A 78 3.93 2.41 -10.15
CA LYS A 78 2.66 3.02 -9.75
C LYS A 78 1.82 3.49 -10.94
N GLN A 79 2.46 4.09 -11.96
CA GLN A 79 1.75 4.54 -13.17
C GLN A 79 1.25 3.35 -14.00
N ILE A 80 2.05 2.30 -14.13
CA ILE A 80 1.66 1.06 -14.81
C ILE A 80 0.48 0.41 -14.08
N PHE A 81 0.54 0.34 -12.74
CA PHE A 81 -0.54 -0.24 -11.94
C PHE A 81 -1.86 0.53 -12.05
N ARG A 82 -1.79 1.86 -12.28
CA ARG A 82 -2.98 2.67 -12.62
C ARG A 82 -3.57 2.28 -13.97
N PHE A 83 -2.77 2.03 -15.01
CA PHE A 83 -3.26 1.55 -16.30
C PHE A 83 -3.96 0.19 -16.19
N LEU A 84 -3.49 -0.65 -15.28
CA LEU A 84 -4.11 -1.94 -14.94
C LEU A 84 -5.37 -1.81 -14.06
N ASN A 85 -5.81 -0.59 -13.73
CA ASN A 85 -6.87 -0.31 -12.76
C ASN A 85 -6.64 -0.96 -11.37
N GLY A 86 -5.38 -1.16 -10.99
CA GLY A 86 -5.00 -1.83 -9.75
C GLY A 86 -5.18 -0.98 -8.48
N ILE A 87 -5.43 0.34 -8.61
CA ILE A 87 -5.65 1.24 -7.47
C ILE A 87 -7.12 1.66 -7.46
N GLY A 88 -7.88 1.13 -6.53
CA GLY A 88 -9.28 1.47 -6.31
C GLY A 88 -9.50 2.33 -5.07
N THR A 89 -10.73 2.30 -4.56
CA THR A 89 -11.04 2.87 -3.24
C THR A 89 -10.31 2.12 -2.14
N THR A 90 -10.19 2.69 -0.94
CA THR A 90 -9.56 2.00 0.21
C THR A 90 -10.23 0.66 0.51
N GLU A 91 -11.57 0.60 0.39
CA GLU A 91 -12.32 -0.64 0.57
C GLU A 91 -11.96 -1.70 -0.51
N ALA A 92 -11.91 -1.30 -1.78
CA ALA A 92 -11.51 -2.18 -2.87
C ALA A 92 -10.05 -2.66 -2.72
N ASN A 93 -9.15 -1.76 -2.33
CA ASN A 93 -7.74 -2.09 -2.11
C ASN A 93 -7.54 -3.06 -0.92
N LEU A 94 -8.30 -2.88 0.18
CA LEU A 94 -8.29 -3.83 1.30
C LEU A 94 -8.85 -5.19 0.89
N THR A 95 -9.92 -5.20 0.08
CA THR A 95 -10.48 -6.46 -0.44
C THR A 95 -9.46 -7.22 -1.29
N ALA A 96 -8.76 -6.51 -2.18
CA ALA A 96 -7.68 -7.10 -2.99
C ALA A 96 -6.51 -7.57 -2.12
N GLY A 97 -6.14 -6.78 -1.10
CA GLY A 97 -5.10 -7.16 -0.15
C GLY A 97 -5.44 -8.44 0.60
N VAL A 98 -6.65 -8.54 1.18
CA VAL A 98 -7.12 -9.77 1.85
C VAL A 98 -7.00 -10.98 0.92
N ALA A 99 -7.46 -10.86 -0.33
CA ALA A 99 -7.41 -11.97 -1.28
C ALA A 99 -5.97 -12.37 -1.65
N GLY A 100 -5.08 -11.39 -1.84
CA GLY A 100 -3.67 -11.64 -2.15
C GLY A 100 -2.95 -12.35 -1.01
N GLU A 101 -3.01 -11.79 0.19
CA GLU A 101 -2.38 -12.39 1.38
C GLU A 101 -2.92 -13.80 1.65
N GLN A 102 -4.24 -14.02 1.47
CA GLN A 102 -4.84 -15.33 1.63
C GLN A 102 -4.27 -16.34 0.61
N GLU A 103 -4.13 -15.97 -0.65
CA GLU A 103 -3.54 -16.83 -1.68
C GLU A 103 -2.08 -17.17 -1.37
N GLU A 104 -1.31 -16.20 -0.88
CA GLU A 104 0.08 -16.39 -0.52
C GLU A 104 0.26 -17.43 0.59
N TRP A 105 -0.49 -17.32 1.71
CA TRP A 105 -0.29 -18.25 2.81
C TRP A 105 -1.02 -19.59 2.66
N THR A 106 -2.13 -19.66 1.90
CA THR A 106 -2.88 -20.90 1.74
C THR A 106 -2.30 -21.80 0.66
N SER A 107 -1.68 -21.26 -0.40
CA SER A 107 -1.20 -22.03 -1.55
C SER A 107 0.22 -21.67 -1.96
N ILE A 108 0.53 -20.42 -2.31
CA ILE A 108 1.80 -20.05 -2.95
C ILE A 108 3.01 -20.48 -2.11
N TYR A 109 3.09 -20.04 -0.87
CA TYR A 109 4.25 -20.35 -0.01
C TYR A 109 4.24 -21.78 0.51
N GLN A 110 3.09 -22.45 0.58
CA GLN A 110 3.02 -23.87 0.89
C GLN A 110 3.64 -24.72 -0.24
N ASP A 111 3.30 -24.40 -1.48
CA ASP A 111 3.85 -25.08 -2.66
C ASP A 111 5.36 -24.81 -2.78
N MET A 112 5.79 -23.55 -2.62
CA MET A 112 7.20 -23.17 -2.65
C MET A 112 8.01 -23.86 -1.55
N SER A 113 7.45 -24.00 -0.34
CA SER A 113 8.08 -24.71 0.76
C SER A 113 8.26 -26.19 0.44
N THR A 114 7.24 -26.83 -0.14
CA THR A 114 7.28 -28.23 -0.52
C THR A 114 8.35 -28.48 -1.58
N ILE A 115 8.37 -27.67 -2.64
CA ILE A 115 9.38 -27.74 -3.71
C ILE A 115 10.79 -27.56 -3.14
N ALA A 116 11.01 -26.53 -2.33
CA ALA A 116 12.33 -26.27 -1.74
C ALA A 116 12.81 -27.46 -0.90
N LYS A 117 11.91 -28.10 -0.15
CA LYS A 117 12.21 -29.31 0.64
C LYS A 117 12.60 -30.49 -0.25
N ASP A 118 11.84 -30.73 -1.31
CA ASP A 118 12.06 -31.87 -2.24
C ASP A 118 13.36 -31.68 -3.04
N GLU A 119 13.76 -30.43 -3.32
CA GLU A 119 15.03 -30.08 -3.96
C GLU A 119 16.23 -30.07 -3.00
N GLY A 120 16.01 -30.33 -1.70
CA GLY A 120 17.09 -30.42 -0.70
C GLY A 120 17.51 -29.06 -0.09
N TYR A 121 16.62 -28.07 -0.09
CA TYR A 121 16.84 -26.75 0.53
C TYR A 121 15.96 -26.54 1.78
N PRO A 122 16.18 -27.27 2.88
CA PRO A 122 15.29 -27.23 4.05
C PRO A 122 15.21 -25.87 4.73
N GLU A 123 16.28 -25.07 4.69
CA GLU A 123 16.29 -23.72 5.26
C GLU A 123 15.39 -22.77 4.46
N ILE A 124 15.38 -22.88 3.13
CA ILE A 124 14.49 -22.11 2.26
C ILE A 124 13.04 -22.56 2.44
N ALA A 125 12.81 -23.88 2.58
CA ALA A 125 11.48 -24.43 2.88
C ALA A 125 10.93 -23.85 4.20
N MET A 126 11.75 -23.84 5.25
CA MET A 126 11.37 -23.23 6.53
C MET A 126 11.11 -21.72 6.42
N PHE A 127 11.90 -21.00 5.62
CA PHE A 127 11.66 -19.58 5.35
C PHE A 127 10.27 -19.34 4.74
N PHE A 128 9.87 -20.13 3.72
CA PHE A 128 8.53 -20.01 3.12
C PHE A 128 7.41 -20.33 4.11
N GLN A 129 7.57 -21.33 4.98
CA GLN A 129 6.58 -21.61 6.03
C GLN A 129 6.42 -20.45 7.01
N ASN A 130 7.53 -19.84 7.43
CA ASN A 130 7.50 -18.68 8.33
C ASN A 130 6.88 -17.48 7.63
N LEU A 131 7.19 -17.26 6.35
CA LEU A 131 6.62 -16.18 5.55
C LEU A 131 5.09 -16.37 5.43
N ALA A 132 4.61 -17.57 5.11
CA ALA A 132 3.17 -17.88 5.12
C ALA A 132 2.48 -17.52 6.44
N SER A 133 3.16 -17.68 7.57
CA SER A 133 2.63 -17.29 8.88
C SER A 133 2.49 -15.78 9.02
N VAL A 134 3.40 -15.01 8.44
CA VAL A 134 3.33 -13.54 8.42
C VAL A 134 2.17 -13.05 7.55
N GLU A 135 2.01 -13.62 6.34
CA GLU A 135 0.94 -13.21 5.42
C GLU A 135 -0.45 -13.53 5.97
N LYS A 136 -0.58 -14.59 6.77
CA LYS A 136 -1.81 -14.87 7.52
C LYS A 136 -2.17 -13.75 8.51
N GLU A 137 -1.19 -13.17 9.19
CA GLU A 137 -1.41 -12.02 10.08
C GLU A 137 -1.74 -10.74 9.30
N HIS A 138 -1.16 -10.55 8.10
CA HIS A 138 -1.50 -9.45 7.20
C HIS A 138 -2.94 -9.57 6.71
N GLU A 139 -3.37 -10.75 6.26
CA GLU A 139 -4.76 -11.02 5.88
C GLU A 139 -5.72 -10.67 7.02
N ALA A 140 -5.49 -11.21 8.22
CA ALA A 140 -6.34 -10.96 9.38
C ALA A 140 -6.45 -9.45 9.70
N ARG A 141 -5.34 -8.73 9.60
CA ARG A 141 -5.29 -7.28 9.80
C ARG A 141 -6.10 -6.53 8.75
N TYR A 142 -5.92 -6.85 7.46
CA TYR A 142 -6.67 -6.21 6.38
C TYR A 142 -8.16 -6.54 6.43
N ALA A 143 -8.53 -7.79 6.76
CA ALA A 143 -9.91 -8.20 6.94
C ALA A 143 -10.60 -7.42 8.07
N MET A 144 -9.93 -7.23 9.20
CA MET A 144 -10.45 -6.43 10.31
C MET A 144 -10.63 -4.95 9.91
N LEU A 145 -9.70 -4.37 9.14
CA LEU A 145 -9.80 -2.98 8.66
C LEU A 145 -10.93 -2.83 7.64
N LEU A 146 -11.11 -3.80 6.77
CA LEU A 146 -12.19 -3.87 5.79
C LEU A 146 -13.56 -3.89 6.50
N GLU A 147 -13.72 -4.75 7.49
CA GLU A 147 -14.94 -4.80 8.33
C GLU A 147 -15.23 -3.45 9.00
N ARG A 148 -14.21 -2.77 9.51
CA ARG A 148 -14.39 -1.44 10.12
C ARG A 148 -14.87 -0.39 9.12
N ILE A 149 -14.38 -0.43 7.87
CA ILE A 149 -14.85 0.47 6.81
C ILE A 149 -16.31 0.17 6.49
N LYS A 150 -16.66 -1.09 6.26
CA LYS A 150 -18.03 -1.53 5.91
C LYS A 150 -19.06 -1.17 6.98
N ASN A 151 -18.65 -1.19 8.25
CA ASN A 151 -19.52 -0.91 9.40
C ASN A 151 -19.43 0.53 9.91
N ASP A 152 -18.76 1.44 9.19
CA ASP A 152 -18.50 2.83 9.61
C ASP A 152 -17.82 2.93 11.00
N GLN A 153 -16.92 2.01 11.29
CA GLN A 153 -16.25 1.87 12.59
C GLN A 153 -14.78 2.33 12.58
N VAL A 154 -14.31 2.97 11.51
CA VAL A 154 -12.93 3.50 11.47
C VAL A 154 -12.76 4.60 12.52
N PHE A 155 -13.71 5.54 12.59
CA PHE A 155 -13.72 6.66 13.53
C PHE A 155 -14.90 6.60 14.52
N LYS A 156 -15.42 5.42 14.76
CA LYS A 156 -16.50 5.17 15.71
C LYS A 156 -16.29 3.87 16.44
N ASP A 157 -16.69 3.82 17.70
CA ASP A 157 -16.68 2.62 18.52
C ASP A 157 -17.88 2.61 19.45
N ASN A 158 -18.28 1.42 19.93
CA ASN A 158 -19.44 1.25 20.82
C ASN A 158 -19.10 1.53 22.30
N ALA A 159 -17.82 1.64 22.65
CA ALA A 159 -17.33 1.93 23.98
C ALA A 159 -16.60 3.28 24.01
N LYS A 160 -16.35 3.82 25.22
CA LYS A 160 -15.48 4.99 25.38
C LYS A 160 -14.07 4.66 24.94
N THR A 161 -13.77 5.03 23.72
CA THR A 161 -12.48 4.75 23.08
C THR A 161 -11.51 5.88 23.33
N VAL A 162 -10.26 5.54 23.56
CA VAL A 162 -9.16 6.50 23.65
C VAL A 162 -8.58 6.71 22.26
N TRP A 163 -8.74 7.93 21.75
CA TRP A 163 -8.21 8.36 20.46
C TRP A 163 -6.96 9.20 20.65
N VAL A 164 -5.98 9.05 19.76
CA VAL A 164 -4.76 9.88 19.76
C VAL A 164 -4.60 10.54 18.40
N CYS A 165 -4.28 11.83 18.41
CA CYS A 165 -3.94 12.55 17.18
C CYS A 165 -2.51 12.20 16.74
N ARG A 166 -2.35 11.60 15.59
CA ARG A 166 -1.06 11.18 15.01
C ARG A 166 -0.09 12.32 14.77
N ASN A 167 -0.59 13.55 14.65
CA ASN A 167 0.28 14.71 14.41
C ASN A 167 0.87 15.29 15.70
N CYS A 168 0.09 15.41 16.80
CA CYS A 168 0.52 16.13 17.99
C CYS A 168 0.40 15.36 19.31
N GLY A 169 -0.10 14.13 19.27
CA GLY A 169 -0.26 13.29 20.46
C GLY A 169 -1.46 13.66 21.35
N HIS A 170 -2.32 14.64 20.97
CA HIS A 170 -3.51 14.96 21.76
C HIS A 170 -4.40 13.74 21.94
N VAL A 171 -4.82 13.50 23.17
CA VAL A 171 -5.68 12.38 23.54
C VAL A 171 -7.11 12.87 23.73
N HIS A 172 -8.06 12.17 23.10
CA HIS A 172 -9.49 12.37 23.26
C HIS A 172 -10.16 11.07 23.69
N VAL A 173 -11.10 11.12 24.61
CA VAL A 173 -11.89 9.97 25.06
C VAL A 173 -13.34 10.17 24.65
N GLY A 174 -13.89 9.23 23.89
CA GLY A 174 -15.27 9.30 23.40
C GLY A 174 -15.56 8.22 22.37
N GLU A 175 -16.83 8.10 21.96
CA GLU A 175 -17.26 7.15 20.92
C GLU A 175 -16.71 7.52 19.55
N VAL A 176 -16.50 8.82 19.29
CA VAL A 176 -15.96 9.36 18.04
C VAL A 176 -14.89 10.40 18.37
N PRO A 177 -13.82 10.51 17.60
CA PRO A 177 -12.87 11.60 17.76
C PRO A 177 -13.46 12.92 17.23
N PRO A 178 -12.94 14.09 17.66
CA PRO A 178 -13.43 15.38 17.20
C PRO A 178 -13.14 15.58 15.69
N GLU A 179 -13.98 16.36 15.00
CA GLU A 179 -13.82 16.68 13.57
C GLU A 179 -12.51 17.38 13.25
N ALA A 180 -11.98 18.15 14.23
CA ALA A 180 -10.65 18.75 14.15
C ALA A 180 -9.96 18.68 15.52
N CYS A 181 -8.68 18.35 15.52
CA CYS A 181 -7.89 18.31 16.74
C CYS A 181 -7.87 19.69 17.42
N PRO A 182 -8.25 19.82 18.71
CA PRO A 182 -8.30 21.11 19.41
C PRO A 182 -6.92 21.75 19.56
N VAL A 183 -5.84 20.96 19.53
CA VAL A 183 -4.46 21.43 19.70
C VAL A 183 -3.85 21.87 18.36
N CYS A 184 -3.81 21.00 17.35
CA CYS A 184 -3.05 21.25 16.11
C CYS A 184 -3.93 21.47 14.87
N LYS A 185 -5.26 21.44 15.03
CA LYS A 185 -6.26 21.70 13.98
C LYS A 185 -6.25 20.72 12.80
N HIS A 186 -5.49 19.62 12.88
CA HIS A 186 -5.59 18.54 11.89
C HIS A 186 -6.98 17.91 11.91
N PRO A 187 -7.49 17.47 10.76
CA PRO A 187 -8.83 16.90 10.66
C PRO A 187 -8.94 15.54 11.37
N LYS A 188 -10.16 15.07 11.60
CA LYS A 188 -10.54 13.78 12.19
C LYS A 188 -9.73 12.60 11.64
N ALA A 189 -9.37 12.63 10.35
CA ALA A 189 -8.56 11.62 9.70
C ALA A 189 -7.18 11.38 10.34
N TYR A 190 -6.69 12.31 11.16
CA TYR A 190 -5.44 12.16 11.91
C TYR A 190 -5.59 11.45 13.25
N PHE A 191 -6.80 11.09 13.66
CA PHE A 191 -6.99 10.33 14.87
C PHE A 191 -6.95 8.81 14.61
N GLU A 192 -6.35 8.12 15.54
CA GLU A 192 -6.34 6.64 15.59
C GLU A 192 -6.68 6.17 17.01
N ARG A 193 -7.09 4.91 17.16
CA ARG A 193 -7.22 4.30 18.48
C ARG A 193 -5.85 4.21 19.13
N LYS A 194 -5.76 4.65 20.40
CA LYS A 194 -4.52 4.57 21.13
C LYS A 194 -4.11 3.10 21.32
N ALA A 195 -2.90 2.76 20.88
CA ALA A 195 -2.32 1.46 21.23
C ALA A 195 -2.07 1.37 22.74
N THR A 196 -2.29 0.17 23.31
CA THR A 196 -2.13 -0.10 24.76
C THR A 196 -1.30 -1.34 25.02
N ASN A 197 -0.65 -1.87 23.99
CA ASN A 197 0.07 -3.15 23.99
C ASN A 197 1.60 -3.01 23.87
N TYR A 198 2.15 -1.90 24.36
CA TYR A 198 3.61 -1.67 24.45
C TYR A 198 4.10 -1.65 25.88
#